data_0c564383ab546c8d62b711dd0e094b7d
#
_entry.id   0c564383ab546c8d62b711dd0e094b7d
#
_cell.length_a   1.000
_cell.length_b   1.000
_cell.length_c   1.000
_cell.angle_alpha   90.00
_cell.angle_beta   90.00
_cell.angle_gamma   90.00
#
_symmetry.space_group_name_H-M   'P 1'
#
loop_
_entity.id
_entity.type
_entity.pdbx_description
1 polymer ?
#
loop_
_entity_poly.entity_id
_entity_poly.type
_entity_poly.pdbx_seq_one_letter_code
_entity_poly.pdbx_strand_id
1 'polypeptide(L)'
;VQIWIYPVFHSQVRANLDLPTSQYYEHTQHYFTGGLGWENWQTVGLQGITDIAARLGKEQNAVTLRKALNHLPNEPLYALLGALEHVDLQERLAQRIAEKAQQEIHSPEPDLFLLSALTRALAGAPTEVSLPVLEAILQSPRLSHQEVLIGIAGRAWHLLSDAKIAEQFLLRLAQTGNQTLFNQLFADLVMLPELRMVLLPLLHSSPSEELATALIKLQQATKG
;
A
#
# COMPACT_ATOMS: atom_id res chain seq x y z
N VAL A 1 11.32 -10.19 -3.15
CA VAL A 1 11.26 -9.15 -2.10
C VAL A 1 12.62 -8.43 -1.95
N GLN A 2 13.75 -9.12 -1.97
CA GLN A 2 15.07 -8.49 -1.76
C GLN A 2 15.52 -7.52 -2.86
N ILE A 3 15.05 -7.68 -4.09
CA ILE A 3 15.51 -6.89 -5.26
C ILE A 3 15.05 -5.42 -5.20
N TRP A 4 13.90 -5.14 -4.57
CA TRP A 4 13.28 -3.82 -4.51
C TRP A 4 13.77 -2.93 -3.36
N ILE A 5 14.14 -3.51 -2.24
CA ILE A 5 14.49 -2.77 -1.01
C ILE A 5 15.76 -1.93 -1.22
N TYR A 6 16.77 -2.47 -1.89
CA TYR A 6 18.05 -1.79 -2.06
C TYR A 6 17.96 -0.51 -2.91
N PRO A 7 17.35 -0.49 -4.12
CA PRO A 7 17.20 0.73 -4.91
C PRO A 7 16.39 1.80 -4.20
N VAL A 8 15.29 1.44 -3.52
CA VAL A 8 14.45 2.40 -2.77
C VAL A 8 15.23 3.03 -1.63
N PHE A 9 15.84 2.20 -0.77
CA PHE A 9 16.64 2.69 0.35
C PHE A 9 17.79 3.59 -0.12
N HIS A 10 18.52 3.18 -1.14
CA HIS A 10 19.63 3.94 -1.72
C HIS A 10 19.17 5.31 -2.24
N SER A 11 18.05 5.36 -2.96
CA SER A 11 17.49 6.60 -3.48
C SER A 11 17.04 7.54 -2.36
N GLN A 12 16.40 7.02 -1.30
CA GLN A 12 15.99 7.83 -0.15
C GLN A 12 17.17 8.40 0.61
N VAL A 13 18.19 7.60 0.89
CA VAL A 13 19.42 8.08 1.56
C VAL A 13 20.06 9.20 0.74
N ARG A 14 20.20 9.02 -0.58
CA ARG A 14 20.77 10.05 -1.45
C ARG A 14 19.91 11.32 -1.49
N ALA A 15 18.60 11.19 -1.53
CA ALA A 15 17.69 12.33 -1.51
C ALA A 15 17.75 13.10 -0.19
N ASN A 16 17.78 12.42 0.94
CA ASN A 16 17.84 13.01 2.28
C ASN A 16 19.20 13.70 2.56
N LEU A 17 20.27 13.21 1.95
CA LEU A 17 21.61 13.81 2.06
C LEU A 17 21.91 14.85 0.96
N ASP A 18 20.93 15.24 0.15
CA ASP A 18 21.09 16.12 -1.02
C ASP A 18 22.22 15.70 -1.97
N LEU A 19 22.48 14.39 -2.07
CA LEU A 19 23.46 13.85 -3.01
C LEU A 19 22.93 13.90 -4.45
N PRO A 20 23.83 13.92 -5.46
CA PRO A 20 23.42 13.91 -6.86
C PRO A 20 22.50 12.75 -7.19
N THR A 21 21.61 12.92 -8.16
CA THR A 21 20.75 11.88 -8.71
C THR A 21 21.57 10.77 -9.38
N SER A 22 20.94 9.60 -9.61
CA SER A 22 21.57 8.56 -10.45
C SER A 22 21.65 9.02 -11.92
N GLN A 23 22.51 8.38 -12.69
CA GLN A 23 22.61 8.62 -14.13
C GLN A 23 21.32 8.31 -14.91
N TYR A 24 20.37 7.61 -14.28
CA TYR A 24 19.08 7.23 -14.89
C TYR A 24 17.97 8.25 -14.66
N TYR A 25 18.19 9.23 -13.79
CA TYR A 25 17.16 10.15 -13.32
C TYR A 25 16.53 10.97 -14.44
N GLU A 26 17.34 11.68 -15.23
CA GLU A 26 16.86 12.56 -16.31
C GLU A 26 16.10 11.77 -17.39
N HIS A 27 16.62 10.60 -17.77
CA HIS A 27 15.97 9.72 -18.73
C HIS A 27 14.59 9.26 -18.22
N THR A 28 14.52 8.85 -16.95
CA THR A 28 13.27 8.42 -16.32
C THR A 28 12.29 9.59 -16.16
N GLN A 29 12.78 10.79 -15.82
CA GLN A 29 11.95 11.98 -15.75
C GLN A 29 11.35 12.31 -17.14
N HIS A 30 12.14 12.21 -18.20
CA HIS A 30 11.66 12.39 -19.56
C HIS A 30 10.60 11.36 -19.95
N TYR A 31 10.74 10.10 -19.51
CA TYR A 31 9.72 9.07 -19.70
C TYR A 31 8.41 9.45 -18.99
N PHE A 32 8.45 9.88 -17.73
CA PHE A 32 7.25 10.25 -16.98
C PHE A 32 6.55 11.51 -17.50
N THR A 33 7.22 12.31 -18.31
CA THR A 33 6.55 13.41 -19.07
C THR A 33 5.83 12.92 -20.33
N GLY A 34 5.99 11.64 -20.70
CA GLY A 34 5.50 11.07 -21.96
C GLY A 34 6.42 11.33 -23.15
N GLY A 35 7.55 12.01 -22.94
CA GLY A 35 8.46 12.42 -24.02
C GLY A 35 9.15 11.26 -24.75
N LEU A 36 9.23 10.08 -24.12
CA LEU A 36 9.79 8.87 -24.74
C LEU A 36 8.74 7.96 -25.35
N GLY A 37 7.42 8.25 -25.17
CA GLY A 37 6.34 7.29 -25.45
C GLY A 37 6.20 6.25 -24.31
N TRP A 38 4.96 5.99 -23.91
CA TRP A 38 4.65 5.11 -22.78
C TRP A 38 5.01 3.64 -23.05
N GLU A 39 5.02 3.24 -24.31
CA GLU A 39 5.40 1.90 -24.80
C GLU A 39 6.87 1.58 -24.61
N ASN A 40 7.73 2.59 -24.48
CA ASN A 40 9.18 2.44 -24.34
C ASN A 40 9.65 2.28 -22.88
N TRP A 41 8.79 1.79 -22.01
CA TRP A 41 9.06 1.63 -20.59
C TRP A 41 10.25 0.73 -20.28
N GLN A 42 10.60 -0.22 -21.17
CA GLN A 42 11.78 -1.12 -21.00
C GLN A 42 13.10 -0.36 -20.96
N THR A 43 13.12 0.89 -21.42
CA THR A 43 14.31 1.75 -21.35
C THR A 43 14.49 2.40 -19.98
N VAL A 44 13.49 2.27 -19.10
CA VAL A 44 13.46 2.91 -17.78
C VAL A 44 13.85 1.92 -16.70
N GLY A 45 14.97 2.20 -16.04
CA GLY A 45 15.46 1.35 -14.95
C GLY A 45 14.78 1.66 -13.60
N LEU A 46 14.67 0.62 -12.77
CA LEU A 46 14.11 0.74 -11.41
C LEU A 46 14.78 1.84 -10.59
N GLN A 47 16.11 1.99 -10.69
CA GLN A 47 16.85 3.02 -9.98
C GLN A 47 16.39 4.44 -10.32
N GLY A 48 16.06 4.71 -11.59
CA GLY A 48 15.52 6.01 -12.00
C GLY A 48 14.13 6.27 -11.41
N ILE A 49 13.26 5.24 -11.40
CA ILE A 49 11.91 5.32 -10.82
C ILE A 49 11.99 5.62 -9.32
N THR A 50 12.83 4.90 -8.57
CA THR A 50 13.01 5.11 -7.13
C THR A 50 13.64 6.47 -6.81
N ASP A 51 14.55 6.95 -7.66
CA ASP A 51 15.16 8.29 -7.52
C ASP A 51 14.13 9.41 -7.67
N ILE A 52 13.19 9.30 -8.61
CA ILE A 52 12.12 10.28 -8.80
C ILE A 52 11.13 10.21 -7.63
N ALA A 53 10.74 9.00 -7.20
CA ALA A 53 9.85 8.82 -6.06
C ALA A 53 10.44 9.40 -4.77
N ALA A 54 11.75 9.23 -4.52
CA ALA A 54 12.43 9.79 -3.35
C ALA A 54 12.55 11.34 -3.39
N ARG A 55 12.29 11.97 -4.54
CA ARG A 55 12.43 13.42 -4.76
C ARG A 55 11.12 14.08 -5.23
N LEU A 56 9.98 13.69 -4.65
CA LEU A 56 8.66 14.22 -5.02
C LEU A 56 8.58 15.76 -4.92
N GLY A 57 9.28 16.35 -3.95
CA GLY A 57 9.30 17.79 -3.73
C GLY A 57 10.19 18.59 -4.72
N LYS A 58 11.00 17.89 -5.54
CA LYS A 58 11.94 18.55 -6.47
C LYS A 58 11.42 18.49 -7.91
N GLU A 59 11.77 19.49 -8.73
CA GLU A 59 11.60 19.52 -10.20
C GLU A 59 10.18 19.14 -10.68
N GLN A 60 9.16 19.47 -9.89
CA GLN A 60 7.76 19.13 -10.17
C GLN A 60 7.49 17.62 -10.33
N ASN A 61 8.32 16.74 -9.75
CA ASN A 61 8.18 15.29 -9.88
C ASN A 61 6.78 14.82 -9.48
N ALA A 62 6.23 15.29 -8.35
CA ALA A 62 4.87 14.92 -7.94
C ALA A 62 3.80 15.30 -8.97
N VAL A 63 3.96 16.45 -9.65
CA VAL A 63 3.03 16.89 -10.70
C VAL A 63 3.16 16.00 -11.94
N THR A 64 4.39 15.68 -12.31
CA THR A 64 4.70 14.80 -13.45
C THR A 64 4.16 13.40 -13.22
N LEU A 65 4.43 12.79 -12.05
CA LEU A 65 3.92 11.47 -11.69
C LEU A 65 2.40 11.43 -11.65
N ARG A 66 1.75 12.47 -11.07
CA ARG A 66 0.30 12.57 -11.05
C ARG A 66 -0.33 12.51 -12.44
N LYS A 67 0.31 13.16 -13.44
CA LYS A 67 -0.15 13.12 -14.84
C LYS A 67 0.13 11.74 -15.48
N ALA A 68 1.31 11.18 -15.23
CA ALA A 68 1.74 9.90 -15.79
C ALA A 68 0.88 8.71 -15.35
N LEU A 69 0.37 8.70 -14.12
CA LEU A 69 -0.36 7.56 -13.51
C LEU A 69 -1.48 6.97 -14.39
N ASN A 70 -2.11 7.77 -15.25
CA ASN A 70 -3.18 7.29 -16.11
C ASN A 70 -2.70 6.69 -17.45
N HIS A 71 -1.42 6.84 -17.75
CA HIS A 71 -0.83 6.45 -19.03
C HIS A 71 0.16 5.30 -18.90
N LEU A 72 0.65 5.05 -17.68
CA LEU A 72 1.67 4.04 -17.44
C LEU A 72 1.15 2.63 -17.75
N PRO A 73 1.92 1.82 -18.52
CA PRO A 73 1.77 0.38 -18.54
C PRO A 73 1.93 -0.24 -17.14
N ASN A 74 1.46 -1.48 -16.98
CA ASN A 74 1.45 -2.13 -15.67
C ASN A 74 2.84 -2.22 -15.02
N GLU A 75 3.87 -2.58 -15.76
CA GLU A 75 5.21 -2.80 -15.23
C GLU A 75 5.79 -1.53 -14.58
N PRO A 76 5.88 -0.37 -15.28
CA PRO A 76 6.36 0.85 -14.63
C PRO A 76 5.38 1.40 -13.59
N LEU A 77 4.07 1.12 -13.71
CA LEU A 77 3.08 1.48 -12.70
C LEU A 77 3.36 0.74 -11.39
N TYR A 78 3.50 -0.58 -11.41
CA TYR A 78 3.83 -1.37 -10.22
C TYR A 78 5.17 -0.96 -9.62
N ALA A 79 6.18 -0.70 -10.47
CA ALA A 79 7.47 -0.21 -10.02
C ALA A 79 7.37 1.13 -9.29
N LEU A 80 6.59 2.06 -9.84
CA LEU A 80 6.34 3.36 -9.24
C LEU A 80 5.58 3.24 -7.92
N LEU A 81 4.47 2.48 -7.88
CA LEU A 81 3.68 2.28 -6.66
C LEU A 81 4.53 1.64 -5.55
N GLY A 82 5.38 0.65 -5.88
CA GLY A 82 6.31 0.05 -4.92
C GLY A 82 7.39 1.01 -4.41
N ALA A 83 7.78 2.02 -5.19
CA ALA A 83 8.67 3.08 -4.71
C ALA A 83 7.93 4.10 -3.82
N LEU A 84 6.68 4.44 -4.18
CA LEU A 84 5.87 5.42 -3.46
C LEU A 84 5.40 4.94 -2.07
N GLU A 85 5.33 3.63 -1.82
CA GLU A 85 4.94 3.08 -0.50
C GLU A 85 5.92 3.42 0.64
N HIS A 86 7.05 4.05 0.31
CA HIS A 86 8.12 4.39 1.25
C HIS A 86 8.35 5.89 1.42
N VAL A 87 7.47 6.74 0.86
CA VAL A 87 7.63 8.20 0.88
C VAL A 87 6.34 8.88 1.30
N ASP A 88 6.46 10.04 1.93
CA ASP A 88 5.32 10.90 2.23
C ASP A 88 4.77 11.50 0.93
N LEU A 89 3.48 11.29 0.70
CA LEU A 89 2.82 11.74 -0.52
C LEU A 89 2.27 13.16 -0.38
N GLN A 90 2.51 13.97 -1.39
CA GLN A 90 1.79 15.23 -1.54
C GLN A 90 0.30 14.97 -1.82
N GLU A 91 -0.57 15.74 -1.21
CA GLU A 91 -2.03 15.53 -1.23
C GLU A 91 -2.59 15.29 -2.64
N ARG A 92 -2.21 16.12 -3.63
CA ARG A 92 -2.73 15.99 -5.01
C ARG A 92 -2.27 14.72 -5.72
N LEU A 93 -1.08 14.19 -5.39
CA LEU A 93 -0.61 12.91 -5.91
C LEU A 93 -1.33 11.77 -5.21
N ALA A 94 -1.48 11.85 -3.88
CA ALA A 94 -2.25 10.90 -3.09
C ALA A 94 -3.70 10.80 -3.58
N GLN A 95 -4.37 11.93 -3.83
CA GLN A 95 -5.73 11.97 -4.39
C GLN A 95 -5.80 11.23 -5.74
N ARG A 96 -4.82 11.41 -6.63
CA ARG A 96 -4.80 10.69 -7.93
C ARG A 96 -4.64 9.18 -7.75
N ILE A 97 -3.81 8.74 -6.79
CA ILE A 97 -3.66 7.31 -6.47
C ILE A 97 -4.95 6.76 -5.88
N ALA A 98 -5.60 7.52 -4.98
CA ALA A 98 -6.89 7.16 -4.39
C ALA A 98 -8.01 7.06 -5.44
N GLU A 99 -8.08 7.99 -6.41
CA GLU A 99 -9.02 7.91 -7.53
C GLU A 99 -8.83 6.63 -8.34
N LYS A 100 -7.58 6.22 -8.59
CA LYS A 100 -7.27 4.98 -9.29
C LYS A 100 -7.66 3.76 -8.45
N ALA A 101 -7.45 3.78 -7.15
CA ALA A 101 -7.92 2.73 -6.24
C ALA A 101 -9.46 2.64 -6.23
N GLN A 102 -10.16 3.76 -6.23
CA GLN A 102 -11.62 3.79 -6.32
C GLN A 102 -12.14 3.22 -7.65
N GLN A 103 -11.43 3.43 -8.76
CA GLN A 103 -11.77 2.81 -10.04
C GLN A 103 -11.71 1.29 -9.96
N GLU A 104 -10.66 0.72 -9.33
CA GLU A 104 -10.55 -0.72 -9.11
C GLU A 104 -11.63 -1.24 -8.15
N ILE A 105 -11.90 -0.54 -7.05
CA ILE A 105 -12.95 -0.90 -6.09
C ILE A 105 -14.32 -1.03 -6.77
N HIS A 106 -14.63 -0.14 -7.71
CA HIS A 106 -15.91 -0.11 -8.42
C HIS A 106 -15.91 -0.92 -9.73
N SER A 107 -14.76 -1.44 -10.15
CA SER A 107 -14.66 -2.29 -11.35
C SER A 107 -15.50 -3.57 -11.17
N PRO A 108 -16.19 -4.04 -12.23
CA PRO A 108 -16.83 -5.36 -12.23
C PRO A 108 -15.82 -6.49 -11.98
N GLU A 109 -14.61 -6.36 -12.53
CA GLU A 109 -13.49 -7.28 -12.41
C GLU A 109 -12.27 -6.52 -11.87
N PRO A 110 -12.17 -6.31 -10.53
CA PRO A 110 -11.05 -5.55 -9.95
C PRO A 110 -9.74 -6.32 -10.06
N ASP A 111 -8.68 -5.64 -10.45
CA ASP A 111 -7.32 -6.16 -10.27
C ASP A 111 -6.90 -6.03 -8.82
N LEU A 112 -7.00 -7.14 -8.06
CA LEU A 112 -6.73 -7.17 -6.63
C LEU A 112 -5.23 -6.98 -6.31
N PHE A 113 -4.32 -7.33 -7.22
CA PHE A 113 -2.90 -7.06 -7.07
C PHE A 113 -2.60 -5.58 -7.27
N LEU A 114 -3.22 -4.95 -8.27
CA LEU A 114 -3.12 -3.50 -8.46
C LEU A 114 -3.74 -2.75 -7.27
N LEU A 115 -4.91 -3.18 -6.79
CA LEU A 115 -5.54 -2.59 -5.60
C LEU A 115 -4.64 -2.69 -4.36
N SER A 116 -3.98 -3.83 -4.15
CA SER A 116 -2.98 -3.98 -3.10
C SER A 116 -1.82 -3.00 -3.25
N ALA A 117 -1.26 -2.86 -4.46
CA ALA A 117 -0.16 -1.93 -4.72
C ALA A 117 -0.57 -0.46 -4.51
N LEU A 118 -1.77 -0.07 -4.95
CA LEU A 118 -2.33 1.27 -4.74
C LEU A 118 -2.56 1.56 -3.25
N THR A 119 -3.08 0.58 -2.50
CA THR A 119 -3.29 0.70 -1.05
C THR A 119 -1.96 0.87 -0.30
N ARG A 120 -0.93 0.11 -0.66
CA ARG A 120 0.42 0.27 -0.08
C ARG A 120 1.02 1.63 -0.42
N ALA A 121 0.90 2.07 -1.67
CA ALA A 121 1.39 3.39 -2.09
C ALA A 121 0.73 4.54 -1.31
N LEU A 122 -0.53 4.37 -0.87
CA LEU A 122 -1.24 5.36 -0.04
C LEU A 122 -0.81 5.36 1.44
N ALA A 123 0.12 4.50 1.86
CA ALA A 123 0.57 4.47 3.26
C ALA A 123 1.16 5.80 3.75
N GLY A 124 1.86 6.53 2.88
CA GLY A 124 2.41 7.87 3.17
C GLY A 124 1.48 9.02 2.79
N ALA A 125 0.21 8.76 2.50
CA ALA A 125 -0.78 9.78 2.16
C ALA A 125 -1.41 10.41 3.41
N PRO A 126 -1.94 11.64 3.32
CA PRO A 126 -2.80 12.18 4.37
C PRO A 126 -3.96 11.24 4.68
N THR A 127 -4.29 11.10 5.98
CA THR A 127 -5.33 10.16 6.44
C THR A 127 -6.68 10.42 5.77
N GLU A 128 -7.01 11.68 5.53
CA GLU A 128 -8.25 12.11 4.87
C GLU A 128 -8.38 11.57 3.44
N VAL A 129 -7.26 11.20 2.82
CA VAL A 129 -7.23 10.64 1.46
C VAL A 129 -7.19 9.10 1.50
N SER A 130 -6.39 8.52 2.40
CA SER A 130 -6.18 7.07 2.46
C SER A 130 -7.30 6.32 3.17
N LEU A 131 -7.87 6.90 4.24
CA LEU A 131 -8.90 6.25 5.06
C LEU A 131 -10.18 5.91 4.27
N PRO A 132 -10.76 6.80 3.45
CA PRO A 132 -11.94 6.45 2.64
C PRO A 132 -11.71 5.28 1.66
N VAL A 133 -10.48 5.14 1.15
CA VAL A 133 -10.11 4.00 0.28
C VAL A 133 -10.10 2.70 1.09
N LEU A 134 -9.46 2.72 2.27
CA LEU A 134 -9.44 1.56 3.17
C LEU A 134 -10.85 1.14 3.57
N GLU A 135 -11.69 2.08 4.00
CA GLU A 135 -13.08 1.80 4.39
C GLU A 135 -13.88 1.18 3.25
N ALA A 136 -13.75 1.71 2.02
CA ALA A 136 -14.42 1.16 0.85
C ALA A 136 -13.96 -0.29 0.54
N ILE A 137 -12.68 -0.59 0.70
CA ILE A 137 -12.16 -1.95 0.56
C ILE A 137 -12.77 -2.86 1.64
N LEU A 138 -12.74 -2.44 2.91
CA LEU A 138 -13.22 -3.25 4.02
C LEU A 138 -14.75 -3.42 4.02
N GLN A 139 -15.51 -2.52 3.43
CA GLN A 139 -16.96 -2.67 3.25
C GLN A 139 -17.35 -3.71 2.20
N SER A 140 -16.45 -4.07 1.29
CA SER A 140 -16.74 -4.99 0.18
C SER A 140 -16.12 -6.37 0.40
N PRO A 141 -16.92 -7.43 0.71
CA PRO A 141 -16.41 -8.79 0.87
C PRO A 141 -15.65 -9.32 -0.36
N ARG A 142 -16.02 -8.90 -1.57
CA ARG A 142 -15.38 -9.31 -2.83
C ARG A 142 -13.93 -8.84 -2.96
N LEU A 143 -13.54 -7.82 -2.19
CA LEU A 143 -12.18 -7.28 -2.16
C LEU A 143 -11.32 -7.88 -1.03
N SER A 144 -11.88 -8.82 -0.25
CA SER A 144 -11.19 -9.51 0.86
C SER A 144 -10.19 -10.55 0.34
N HIS A 145 -9.27 -10.12 -0.52
CA HIS A 145 -8.20 -10.96 -1.04
C HIS A 145 -6.97 -10.88 -0.14
N GLN A 146 -6.25 -12.00 0.00
CA GLN A 146 -5.07 -12.07 0.89
C GLN A 146 -4.04 -10.99 0.57
N GLU A 147 -3.75 -10.74 -0.71
CA GLU A 147 -2.78 -9.72 -1.13
C GLU A 147 -3.18 -8.31 -0.69
N VAL A 148 -4.47 -7.96 -0.77
CA VAL A 148 -4.96 -6.64 -0.32
C VAL A 148 -4.82 -6.50 1.19
N LEU A 149 -5.22 -7.55 1.95
CA LEU A 149 -5.15 -7.54 3.41
C LEU A 149 -3.69 -7.55 3.92
N ILE A 150 -2.80 -8.29 3.27
CA ILE A 150 -1.35 -8.25 3.54
C ILE A 150 -0.80 -6.84 3.28
N GLY A 151 -1.22 -6.21 2.18
CA GLY A 151 -0.82 -4.84 1.85
C GLY A 151 -1.23 -3.82 2.92
N ILE A 152 -2.47 -3.93 3.41
CA ILE A 152 -2.99 -3.10 4.52
C ILE A 152 -2.17 -3.33 5.79
N ALA A 153 -2.02 -4.58 6.23
CA ALA A 153 -1.29 -4.91 7.44
C ALA A 153 0.20 -4.52 7.37
N GLY A 154 0.81 -4.64 6.19
CA GLY A 154 2.24 -4.40 6.01
C GLY A 154 2.62 -2.93 5.86
N ARG A 155 1.72 -2.07 5.37
CA ARG A 155 2.04 -0.66 5.06
C ARG A 155 1.03 0.35 5.62
N ALA A 156 -0.27 0.07 5.50
CA ALA A 156 -1.32 0.98 5.92
C ALA A 156 -1.86 0.66 7.33
N TRP A 157 -1.10 -0.09 8.14
CA TRP A 157 -1.48 -0.56 9.47
C TRP A 157 -1.88 0.58 10.43
N HIS A 158 -1.29 1.77 10.30
CA HIS A 158 -1.61 2.93 11.12
C HIS A 158 -3.09 3.35 11.00
N LEU A 159 -3.75 3.06 9.87
CA LEU A 159 -5.17 3.31 9.67
C LEU A 159 -6.06 2.34 10.46
N LEU A 160 -5.50 1.25 11.00
CA LEU A 160 -6.20 0.28 11.86
C LEU A 160 -6.24 0.71 13.34
N SER A 161 -5.83 1.94 13.67
CA SER A 161 -5.87 2.46 15.05
C SER A 161 -7.28 2.76 15.56
N ASP A 162 -8.28 2.86 14.69
CA ASP A 162 -9.69 2.89 15.07
C ASP A 162 -10.23 1.46 15.29
N ALA A 163 -10.91 1.23 16.42
CA ALA A 163 -11.38 -0.09 16.83
C ALA A 163 -12.39 -0.71 15.83
N LYS A 164 -13.26 0.11 15.22
CA LYS A 164 -14.24 -0.38 14.24
C LYS A 164 -13.57 -0.80 12.94
N ILE A 165 -12.57 -0.03 12.50
CA ILE A 165 -11.80 -0.34 11.28
C ILE A 165 -10.96 -1.61 11.52
N ALA A 166 -10.32 -1.72 12.68
CA ALA A 166 -9.57 -2.91 13.07
C ALA A 166 -10.46 -4.16 13.11
N GLU A 167 -11.66 -4.05 13.69
CA GLU A 167 -12.63 -5.16 13.73
C GLU A 167 -13.07 -5.56 12.32
N GLN A 168 -13.38 -4.60 11.45
CA GLN A 168 -13.73 -4.87 10.06
C GLN A 168 -12.57 -5.53 9.30
N PHE A 169 -11.34 -5.06 9.49
CA PHE A 169 -10.16 -5.68 8.90
C PHE A 169 -10.01 -7.14 9.33
N LEU A 170 -10.10 -7.41 10.65
CA LEU A 170 -10.01 -8.78 11.18
C LEU A 170 -11.17 -9.66 10.68
N LEU A 171 -12.38 -9.11 10.55
CA LEU A 171 -13.51 -9.84 9.97
C LEU A 171 -13.22 -10.23 8.51
N ARG A 172 -12.72 -9.30 7.68
CA ARG A 172 -12.34 -9.59 6.30
C ARG A 172 -11.24 -10.65 6.24
N LEU A 173 -10.26 -10.55 7.13
CA LEU A 173 -9.19 -11.53 7.23
C LEU A 173 -9.71 -12.92 7.63
N ALA A 174 -10.65 -13.03 8.58
CA ALA A 174 -11.31 -14.28 8.95
C ALA A 174 -12.10 -14.88 7.77
N GLN A 175 -12.78 -14.04 6.99
CA GLN A 175 -13.56 -14.44 5.81
C GLN A 175 -12.72 -14.98 4.66
N THR A 176 -11.40 -14.77 4.64
CA THR A 176 -10.51 -15.47 3.68
C THR A 176 -10.44 -16.97 3.90
N GLY A 177 -10.86 -17.47 5.08
CA GLY A 177 -10.74 -18.87 5.48
C GLY A 177 -9.30 -19.32 5.78
N ASN A 178 -8.30 -18.45 5.63
CA ASN A 178 -6.89 -18.75 5.89
C ASN A 178 -6.52 -18.45 7.34
N GLN A 179 -6.75 -19.42 8.24
CA GLN A 179 -6.45 -19.27 9.67
C GLN A 179 -4.95 -19.02 9.95
N THR A 180 -4.06 -19.60 9.16
CA THR A 180 -2.60 -19.38 9.32
C THR A 180 -2.24 -17.92 9.06
N LEU A 181 -2.76 -17.35 7.98
CA LEU A 181 -2.57 -15.93 7.66
C LEU A 181 -3.20 -15.04 8.73
N PHE A 182 -4.41 -15.39 9.21
CA PHE A 182 -5.07 -14.67 10.31
C PHE A 182 -4.18 -14.60 11.55
N ASN A 183 -3.66 -15.76 11.99
CA ASN A 183 -2.81 -15.85 13.19
C ASN A 183 -1.53 -15.04 13.01
N GLN A 184 -0.89 -15.13 11.84
CA GLN A 184 0.35 -14.41 11.56
C GLN A 184 0.13 -12.90 11.56
N LEU A 185 -0.83 -12.38 10.78
CA LEU A 185 -1.07 -10.94 10.70
C LEU A 185 -1.56 -10.37 12.03
N PHE A 186 -2.40 -11.10 12.78
CA PHE A 186 -2.80 -10.68 14.11
C PHE A 186 -1.60 -10.56 15.05
N ALA A 187 -0.71 -11.56 15.06
CA ALA A 187 0.49 -11.55 15.88
C ALA A 187 1.43 -10.38 15.52
N ASP A 188 1.65 -10.16 14.22
CA ASP A 188 2.50 -9.07 13.73
C ASP A 188 1.93 -7.70 14.11
N LEU A 189 0.63 -7.48 13.94
CA LEU A 189 -0.04 -6.22 14.27
C LEU A 189 -0.05 -5.94 15.78
N VAL A 190 -0.25 -6.95 16.62
CA VAL A 190 -0.21 -6.81 18.10
C VAL A 190 1.18 -6.44 18.59
N MET A 191 2.25 -6.73 17.84
CA MET A 191 3.60 -6.28 18.20
C MET A 191 3.76 -4.76 18.10
N LEU A 192 2.90 -4.08 17.34
CA LEU A 192 2.88 -2.61 17.24
C LEU A 192 2.16 -2.04 18.49
N PRO A 193 2.84 -1.19 19.32
CA PRO A 193 2.25 -0.71 20.57
C PRO A 193 0.90 -0.01 20.41
N GLU A 194 0.74 0.76 19.33
CA GLU A 194 -0.47 1.51 19.01
C GLU A 194 -1.65 0.58 18.72
N LEU A 195 -1.43 -0.49 17.96
CA LEU A 195 -2.48 -1.45 17.60
C LEU A 195 -2.77 -2.46 18.70
N ARG A 196 -1.82 -2.71 19.59
CA ARG A 196 -2.01 -3.62 20.72
C ARG A 196 -3.20 -3.22 21.58
N MET A 197 -3.31 -1.92 21.85
CA MET A 197 -4.41 -1.37 22.68
C MET A 197 -5.77 -1.46 21.99
N VAL A 198 -5.79 -1.59 20.68
CA VAL A 198 -7.00 -1.75 19.86
C VAL A 198 -7.36 -3.22 19.67
N LEU A 199 -6.37 -4.06 19.37
CA LEU A 199 -6.61 -5.45 18.98
C LEU A 199 -6.84 -6.40 20.15
N LEU A 200 -6.11 -6.25 21.29
CA LEU A 200 -6.28 -7.15 22.44
C LEU A 200 -7.68 -7.11 23.05
N PRO A 201 -8.36 -5.95 23.21
CA PRO A 201 -9.75 -5.92 23.66
C PRO A 201 -10.71 -6.71 22.77
N LEU A 202 -10.45 -6.82 21.47
CA LEU A 202 -11.29 -7.58 20.54
C LEU A 202 -11.32 -9.08 20.86
N LEU A 203 -10.30 -9.63 21.53
CA LEU A 203 -10.28 -11.02 22.01
C LEU A 203 -11.35 -11.30 23.08
N HIS A 204 -11.90 -10.27 23.72
CA HIS A 204 -12.89 -10.34 24.78
C HIS A 204 -14.22 -9.68 24.40
N SER A 205 -14.33 -9.16 23.18
CA SER A 205 -15.57 -8.62 22.63
C SER A 205 -16.52 -9.73 22.16
N SER A 206 -17.71 -9.35 21.76
CA SER A 206 -18.69 -10.25 21.13
C SER A 206 -18.80 -9.89 19.63
N PRO A 207 -17.80 -10.21 18.82
CA PRO A 207 -17.81 -9.87 17.39
C PRO A 207 -18.78 -10.78 16.62
N SER A 208 -18.82 -10.60 15.29
CA SER A 208 -19.54 -11.52 14.40
C SER A 208 -19.07 -12.98 14.59
N GLU A 209 -19.93 -13.94 14.26
CA GLU A 209 -19.67 -15.38 14.45
C GLU A 209 -18.37 -15.83 13.75
N GLU A 210 -18.12 -15.32 12.53
CA GLU A 210 -16.94 -15.67 11.75
C GLU A 210 -15.64 -15.16 12.42
N LEU A 211 -15.66 -13.92 12.89
CA LEU A 211 -14.51 -13.34 13.59
C LEU A 211 -14.31 -14.02 14.96
N ALA A 212 -15.38 -14.28 15.72
CA ALA A 212 -15.32 -15.02 16.99
C ALA A 212 -14.66 -16.39 16.79
N THR A 213 -15.06 -17.12 15.75
CA THR A 213 -14.47 -18.42 15.41
C THR A 213 -12.97 -18.32 15.13
N ALA A 214 -12.55 -17.33 14.35
CA ALA A 214 -11.13 -17.12 14.04
C ALA A 214 -10.31 -16.75 15.29
N LEU A 215 -10.85 -15.92 16.17
CA LEU A 215 -10.20 -15.53 17.43
C LEU A 215 -10.08 -16.70 18.42
N ILE A 216 -11.09 -17.57 18.52
CA ILE A 216 -11.04 -18.79 19.35
C ILE A 216 -9.92 -19.71 18.83
N LYS A 217 -9.82 -19.94 17.52
CA LYS A 217 -8.74 -20.76 16.93
C LYS A 217 -7.37 -20.15 17.18
N LEU A 218 -7.23 -18.82 17.10
CA LEU A 218 -6.00 -18.12 17.45
C LEU A 218 -5.59 -18.39 18.90
N GLN A 219 -6.52 -18.25 19.85
CA GLN A 219 -6.25 -18.51 21.27
C GLN A 219 -5.87 -19.97 21.56
N GLN A 220 -6.44 -20.91 20.83
CA GLN A 220 -6.09 -22.34 20.95
C GLN A 220 -4.67 -22.59 20.44
N ALA A 221 -4.28 -21.98 19.31
CA ALA A 221 -2.94 -22.10 18.74
C ALA A 221 -1.83 -21.49 19.61
N THR A 222 -2.15 -20.54 20.50
CA THR A 222 -1.16 -19.90 21.40
C THR A 222 -1.00 -20.63 22.74
N LYS A 223 -1.87 -21.61 23.05
CA LYS A 223 -1.81 -22.39 24.30
C LYS A 223 -1.06 -23.73 24.17
N GLY A 224 -0.72 -24.16 22.96
CA GLY A 224 0.06 -25.36 22.67
C GLY A 224 1.49 -25.03 22.37
#